data_482f84dc8351a8c2a586743bbdff340c
#
_entry.id   482f84dc8351a8c2a586743bbdff340c
#
_cell.length_a   1.000
_cell.length_b   1.000
_cell.length_c   1.000
_cell.angle_alpha   90.00
_cell.angle_beta   90.00
_cell.angle_gamma   90.00
#
_symmetry.space_group_name_H-M   'P 1'
#
loop_
_entity.id
_entity.type
_entity.pdbx_description
1 polymer ?
#
loop_
_entity_poly.entity_id
_entity_poly.type
_entity_poly.pdbx_seq_one_letter_code
_entity_poly.pdbx_strand_id
1 'polypeptide(L)'
;NPKQCGARCDECPLGPNGELQKDEWRPVMGEFHTGAKILALGEAPRAEDVRAGRPLMGNAASEWSRFLATAGLNRSHIDLDNVIACKPSGKEGGAWTRMEKSLDRLNKKRARQDKDPLPHPIDCCRPRLTNVLNKYDKFIALGKTATRVLSGQSGSLHGLRGGPMYIDDDWLWSLKPTTK
;
A
#
# COMPACT_ATOMS: atom_id res chain seq x y z
N ASN A 1 7.23 -4.40 12.18
CA ASN A 1 7.99 -5.02 11.10
C ASN A 1 7.02 -5.81 10.21
N PRO A 2 6.98 -5.56 8.87
CA PRO A 2 6.02 -6.21 7.97
C PRO A 2 6.17 -7.73 7.91
N LYS A 3 7.37 -8.29 8.12
CA LYS A 3 7.58 -9.75 8.22
C LYS A 3 6.77 -10.37 9.36
N GLN A 4 6.75 -9.72 10.52
CA GLN A 4 5.99 -10.19 11.69
C GLN A 4 4.48 -10.17 11.47
N CYS A 5 4.01 -9.39 10.48
CA CYS A 5 2.61 -9.30 10.09
C CYS A 5 2.27 -10.18 8.86
N GLY A 6 3.18 -11.06 8.43
CA GLY A 6 2.96 -12.02 7.36
C GLY A 6 3.41 -11.58 5.96
N ALA A 7 4.03 -10.40 5.79
CA ALA A 7 4.57 -10.00 4.48
C ALA A 7 5.78 -10.86 4.07
N ARG A 8 5.85 -11.25 2.79
CA ARG A 8 6.93 -12.04 2.18
C ARG A 8 8.10 -11.14 1.77
N CYS A 9 8.74 -10.50 2.78
CA CYS A 9 9.76 -9.48 2.54
C CYS A 9 11.05 -10.03 1.91
N ASP A 10 11.38 -11.30 2.15
CA ASP A 10 12.60 -11.92 1.63
C ASP A 10 12.50 -12.23 0.12
N GLU A 11 11.28 -12.41 -0.39
CA GLU A 11 10.99 -12.60 -1.83
C GLU A 11 10.73 -11.26 -2.53
N CYS A 12 10.46 -10.19 -1.77
CA CYS A 12 10.00 -8.91 -2.32
C CYS A 12 11.15 -8.13 -2.95
N PRO A 13 11.00 -7.61 -4.19
CA PRO A 13 12.01 -6.78 -4.81
C PRO A 13 12.25 -5.43 -4.09
N LEU A 14 11.35 -5.00 -3.18
CA LEU A 14 11.53 -3.88 -2.26
C LEU A 14 11.86 -4.34 -0.83
N GLY A 15 12.12 -5.61 -0.62
CA GLY A 15 12.54 -6.16 0.66
C GLY A 15 13.99 -5.82 1.03
N PRO A 16 14.48 -6.33 2.19
CA PRO A 16 15.81 -5.97 2.70
C PRO A 16 16.95 -6.30 1.74
N ASN A 17 16.81 -7.32 0.91
CA ASN A 17 17.79 -7.74 -0.09
C ASN A 17 17.23 -7.64 -1.53
N GLY A 18 16.16 -6.87 -1.72
CA GLY A 18 15.45 -6.79 -2.97
C GLY A 18 16.18 -5.98 -4.05
N GLU A 19 16.14 -6.45 -5.30
CA GLU A 19 16.83 -5.84 -6.43
C GLU A 19 16.40 -4.40 -6.73
N LEU A 20 15.20 -3.99 -6.29
CA LEU A 20 14.67 -2.63 -6.44
C LEU A 20 14.86 -1.77 -5.20
N GLN A 21 15.33 -2.33 -4.09
CA GLN A 21 15.63 -1.57 -2.87
C GLN A 21 17.01 -0.93 -3.02
N LYS A 22 17.02 0.39 -3.26
CA LYS A 22 18.26 1.18 -3.44
C LYS A 22 18.67 1.95 -2.19
N ASP A 23 17.70 2.24 -1.34
CA ASP A 23 17.87 2.95 -0.08
C ASP A 23 17.95 1.95 1.08
N GLU A 24 18.29 2.43 2.27
CA GLU A 24 18.17 1.61 3.47
C GLU A 24 16.72 1.10 3.63
N TRP A 25 16.58 -0.18 3.91
CA TRP A 25 15.27 -0.79 4.08
C TRP A 25 14.61 -0.37 5.40
N ARG A 26 13.69 0.58 5.30
CA ARG A 26 12.92 1.13 6.42
C ARG A 26 11.43 1.06 6.09
N PRO A 27 10.78 -0.06 6.39
CA PRO A 27 9.33 -0.16 6.18
C PRO A 27 8.57 0.73 7.16
N VAL A 28 7.48 1.32 6.67
CA VAL A 28 6.54 2.13 7.46
C VAL A 28 5.28 1.32 7.66
N MET A 29 4.98 1.03 8.92
CA MET A 29 3.78 0.30 9.32
C MET A 29 2.59 1.26 9.45
N GLY A 30 1.37 0.71 9.41
CA GLY A 30 0.15 1.47 9.66
C GLY A 30 0.15 2.13 11.04
N GLU A 31 -0.63 3.18 11.15
CA GLU A 31 -0.93 3.90 12.40
C GLU A 31 -2.35 3.51 12.84
N PHE A 32 -2.46 2.90 14.00
CA PHE A 32 -3.70 2.33 14.50
C PHE A 32 -4.07 2.94 15.86
N HIS A 33 -5.33 3.32 16.01
CA HIS A 33 -5.85 3.99 17.21
C HIS A 33 -6.96 3.16 17.86
N THR A 34 -7.01 3.18 19.18
CA THR A 34 -8.07 2.49 19.92
C THR A 34 -9.44 3.09 19.57
N GLY A 35 -10.34 2.24 19.11
CA GLY A 35 -11.71 2.65 18.78
C GLY A 35 -11.94 3.18 17.37
N ALA A 36 -10.90 3.37 16.56
CA ALA A 36 -11.06 3.70 15.15
C ALA A 36 -11.80 2.58 14.40
N LYS A 37 -12.75 2.97 13.54
CA LYS A 37 -13.61 2.04 12.79
C LYS A 37 -13.42 2.17 11.26
N ILE A 38 -12.58 3.10 10.84
CA ILE A 38 -12.34 3.42 9.44
C ILE A 38 -10.85 3.28 9.19
N LEU A 39 -10.48 2.60 8.11
CA LEU A 39 -9.11 2.53 7.62
C LEU A 39 -8.97 3.40 6.37
N ALA A 40 -8.08 4.38 6.39
CA ALA A 40 -7.63 5.06 5.19
C ALA A 40 -6.38 4.36 4.63
N LEU A 41 -6.45 3.92 3.38
CA LEU A 41 -5.42 3.15 2.72
C LEU A 41 -4.75 3.98 1.63
N GLY A 42 -3.44 4.20 1.75
CA GLY A 42 -2.58 4.82 0.75
C GLY A 42 -1.88 3.80 -0.15
N GLU A 43 -1.08 4.27 -1.10
CA GLU A 43 -0.34 3.43 -2.04
C GLU A 43 0.94 2.85 -1.40
N ALA A 44 1.83 3.72 -0.99
CA ALA A 44 3.16 3.39 -0.45
C ALA A 44 3.71 4.56 0.35
N PRO A 45 4.64 4.34 1.30
CA PRO A 45 5.31 5.41 2.01
C PRO A 45 6.14 6.32 1.09
N ARG A 46 6.24 7.58 1.47
CA ARG A 46 7.16 8.57 0.91
C ARG A 46 8.34 8.81 1.84
N ALA A 47 9.27 9.68 1.44
CA ALA A 47 10.46 9.98 2.24
C ALA A 47 10.12 10.58 3.61
N GLU A 48 9.09 11.44 3.65
CA GLU A 48 8.58 12.01 4.90
C GLU A 48 8.03 10.94 5.85
N ASP A 49 7.31 9.97 5.30
CA ASP A 49 6.74 8.85 6.06
C ASP A 49 7.85 7.99 6.66
N VAL A 50 8.88 7.69 5.86
CA VAL A 50 10.06 6.93 6.31
C VAL A 50 10.81 7.66 7.41
N ARG A 51 11.00 8.99 7.28
CA ARG A 51 11.65 9.81 8.32
C ARG A 51 10.86 9.86 9.61
N ALA A 52 9.53 9.94 9.50
CA ALA A 52 8.63 9.99 10.65
C ALA A 52 8.29 8.62 11.24
N GLY A 53 8.57 7.53 10.52
CA GLY A 53 8.20 6.17 10.92
C GLY A 53 6.69 5.89 10.90
N ARG A 54 5.89 6.74 10.24
CA ARG A 54 4.41 6.64 10.21
C ARG A 54 3.84 7.14 8.87
N PRO A 55 2.67 6.65 8.43
CA PRO A 55 2.12 6.98 7.12
C PRO A 55 1.57 8.41 7.05
N LEU A 56 1.48 8.94 5.84
CA LEU A 56 0.82 10.20 5.51
C LEU A 56 1.39 11.41 6.29
N MET A 57 2.70 11.63 6.18
CA MET A 57 3.44 12.72 6.85
C MET A 57 3.96 13.81 5.91
N GLY A 58 3.86 13.61 4.59
CA GLY A 58 4.26 14.60 3.58
C GLY A 58 3.18 15.65 3.28
N ASN A 59 3.29 16.29 2.11
CA ASN A 59 2.37 17.36 1.67
C ASN A 59 0.89 16.95 1.72
N ALA A 60 0.58 15.68 1.45
CA ALA A 60 -0.77 15.16 1.57
C ALA A 60 -1.32 15.16 3.01
N ALA A 61 -0.46 15.26 4.02
CA ALA A 61 -0.89 15.31 5.43
C ALA A 61 -1.71 16.56 5.76
N SER A 62 -1.33 17.70 5.20
CA SER A 62 -2.07 18.96 5.41
C SER A 62 -3.46 18.90 4.80
N GLU A 63 -3.57 18.39 3.58
CA GLU A 63 -4.87 18.18 2.91
C GLU A 63 -5.72 17.16 3.67
N TRP A 64 -5.12 16.09 4.14
CA TRP A 64 -5.79 15.09 4.97
C TRP A 64 -6.33 15.69 6.27
N SER A 65 -5.50 16.46 6.98
CA SER A 65 -5.91 17.13 8.23
C SER A 65 -7.05 18.12 7.99
N ARG A 66 -7.00 18.88 6.89
CA ARG A 66 -8.09 19.80 6.51
C ARG A 66 -9.37 19.06 6.19
N PHE A 67 -9.28 17.96 5.43
CA PHE A 67 -10.42 17.08 5.12
C PHE A 67 -11.07 16.55 6.39
N LEU A 68 -10.28 16.02 7.32
CA LEU A 68 -10.78 15.51 8.59
C LEU A 68 -11.44 16.59 9.43
N ALA A 69 -10.82 17.77 9.54
CA ALA A 69 -11.36 18.89 10.30
C ALA A 69 -12.72 19.36 9.75
N THR A 70 -12.89 19.37 8.42
CA THR A 70 -14.19 19.68 7.77
C THR A 70 -15.29 18.71 8.18
N ALA A 71 -14.93 17.45 8.43
CA ALA A 71 -15.84 16.42 8.90
C ALA A 71 -15.99 16.36 10.44
N GLY A 72 -15.39 17.29 11.17
CA GLY A 72 -15.37 17.27 12.65
C GLY A 72 -14.49 16.15 13.24
N LEU A 73 -13.57 15.63 12.45
CA LEU A 73 -12.68 14.53 12.80
C LEU A 73 -11.23 15.02 12.97
N ASN A 74 -10.42 14.19 13.58
CA ASN A 74 -8.97 14.32 13.60
C ASN A 74 -8.29 12.98 13.28
N ARG A 75 -6.97 12.99 13.23
CA ARG A 75 -6.16 11.84 12.82
C ARG A 75 -6.39 10.59 13.68
N SER A 76 -6.70 10.73 14.96
CA SER A 76 -6.92 9.60 15.86
C SER A 76 -8.27 8.87 15.67
N HIS A 77 -9.18 9.43 14.89
CA HIS A 77 -10.46 8.80 14.58
C HIS A 77 -10.40 7.81 13.41
N ILE A 78 -9.31 7.85 12.64
CA ILE A 78 -9.15 7.06 11.43
C ILE A 78 -7.76 6.41 11.42
N ASP A 79 -7.73 5.11 11.26
CA ASP A 79 -6.48 4.38 11.08
C ASP A 79 -5.92 4.58 9.67
N LEU A 80 -4.60 4.54 9.57
CA LEU A 80 -3.88 4.81 8.33
C LEU A 80 -2.93 3.68 8.02
N ASP A 81 -2.94 3.17 6.80
CA ASP A 81 -1.95 2.23 6.30
C ASP A 81 -1.68 2.44 4.81
N ASN A 82 -0.73 1.72 4.26
CA ASN A 82 -0.42 1.67 2.83
C ASN A 82 -0.56 0.26 2.28
N VAL A 83 -0.87 0.16 0.99
CA VAL A 83 -0.92 -1.12 0.26
C VAL A 83 0.39 -1.88 0.42
N ILE A 84 1.53 -1.19 0.29
CA ILE A 84 2.84 -1.73 0.61
C ILE A 84 3.51 -0.92 1.72
N ALA A 85 4.28 -1.60 2.57
CA ALA A 85 4.97 -0.96 3.70
C ALA A 85 6.31 -0.32 3.32
N CYS A 86 6.86 -0.59 2.15
CA CYS A 86 8.18 -0.13 1.73
C CYS A 86 8.08 1.03 0.73
N LYS A 87 8.92 2.06 0.92
CA LYS A 87 9.03 3.16 -0.03
C LYS A 87 9.67 2.67 -1.33
N PRO A 88 9.03 2.86 -2.51
CA PRO A 88 9.71 2.68 -3.78
C PRO A 88 10.91 3.62 -3.91
N SER A 89 12.07 3.10 -4.31
CA SER A 89 13.30 3.88 -4.42
C SER A 89 13.25 4.94 -5.50
N GLY A 90 14.03 6.01 -5.33
CA GLY A 90 14.21 7.10 -6.27
C GLY A 90 13.44 8.37 -5.92
N LYS A 91 13.50 9.36 -6.85
CA LYS A 91 12.88 10.68 -6.67
C LYS A 91 11.37 10.56 -6.45
N GLU A 92 10.83 11.43 -5.61
CA GLU A 92 9.41 11.59 -5.43
C GLU A 92 8.69 12.01 -6.72
N GLY A 93 7.39 11.84 -6.80
CA GLY A 93 6.65 12.06 -8.04
C GLY A 93 6.88 10.93 -9.06
N GLY A 94 5.92 10.02 -9.18
CA GLY A 94 5.99 8.86 -10.08
C GLY A 94 6.95 7.74 -9.65
N ALA A 95 7.37 7.69 -8.38
CA ALA A 95 8.22 6.62 -7.85
C ALA A 95 7.59 5.24 -8.05
N TRP A 96 6.28 5.14 -7.83
CA TRP A 96 5.51 3.93 -8.09
C TRP A 96 5.62 3.46 -9.55
N THR A 97 5.30 4.32 -10.50
CA THR A 97 5.34 3.99 -11.94
C THR A 97 6.76 3.63 -12.39
N ARG A 98 7.79 4.29 -11.82
CA ARG A 98 9.19 3.92 -12.12
C ARG A 98 9.55 2.56 -11.54
N MET A 99 9.08 2.24 -10.36
CA MET A 99 9.25 0.94 -9.73
C MET A 99 8.61 -0.16 -10.59
N GLU A 100 7.35 0.03 -11.04
CA GLU A 100 6.67 -0.90 -11.95
C GLU A 100 7.47 -1.13 -13.24
N LYS A 101 7.88 -0.04 -13.92
CA LYS A 101 8.71 -0.13 -15.13
C LYS A 101 10.05 -0.82 -14.89
N SER A 102 10.64 -0.66 -13.72
CA SER A 102 11.91 -1.31 -13.36
C SER A 102 11.72 -2.79 -13.10
N LEU A 103 10.63 -3.17 -12.44
CA LEU A 103 10.24 -4.56 -12.23
C LEU A 103 10.01 -5.28 -13.56
N ASP A 104 9.28 -4.66 -14.49
CA ASP A 104 9.07 -5.20 -15.84
C ASP A 104 10.38 -5.45 -16.59
N ARG A 105 11.32 -4.48 -16.53
CA ARG A 105 12.63 -4.64 -17.17
C ARG A 105 13.44 -5.78 -16.54
N LEU A 106 13.43 -5.87 -15.21
CA LEU A 106 14.11 -6.96 -14.51
C LEU A 106 13.50 -8.30 -14.86
N ASN A 107 12.19 -8.42 -14.89
CA ASN A 107 11.51 -9.68 -15.22
C ASN A 107 11.78 -10.09 -16.69
N LYS A 108 11.81 -9.16 -17.63
CA LYS A 108 12.25 -9.42 -19.02
C LYS A 108 13.70 -9.90 -19.09
N LYS A 109 14.62 -9.34 -18.29
CA LYS A 109 16.01 -9.79 -18.20
C LYS A 109 16.11 -11.18 -17.59
N ARG A 110 15.37 -11.46 -16.52
CA ARG A 110 15.34 -12.76 -15.84
C ARG A 110 14.79 -13.86 -16.77
N ALA A 111 13.73 -13.59 -17.51
CA ALA A 111 13.18 -14.52 -18.51
C ALA A 111 14.21 -14.92 -19.59
N ARG A 112 15.08 -13.98 -20.02
CA ARG A 112 16.17 -14.29 -20.95
C ARG A 112 17.30 -15.15 -20.33
N GLN A 113 17.32 -15.27 -19.02
CA GLN A 113 18.28 -16.06 -18.23
C GLN A 113 17.64 -17.34 -17.67
N ASP A 114 16.45 -17.68 -18.12
CA ASP A 114 15.67 -18.82 -17.64
C ASP A 114 15.45 -18.81 -16.12
N LYS A 115 15.24 -17.61 -15.57
CA LYS A 115 14.97 -17.37 -14.14
C LYS A 115 13.52 -16.97 -13.92
N ASP A 116 12.94 -17.43 -12.81
CA ASP A 116 11.60 -17.05 -12.40
C ASP A 116 11.44 -15.53 -12.25
N PRO A 117 10.27 -14.97 -12.61
CA PRO A 117 9.99 -13.57 -12.44
C PRO A 117 9.96 -13.19 -10.95
N LEU A 118 10.42 -11.98 -10.64
CA LEU A 118 10.23 -11.40 -9.32
C LEU A 118 8.75 -11.10 -9.08
N PRO A 119 8.24 -11.38 -7.90
CA PRO A 119 6.84 -11.08 -7.56
C PRO A 119 6.60 -9.58 -7.50
N HIS A 120 5.35 -9.16 -7.69
CA HIS A 120 4.99 -7.76 -7.50
C HIS A 120 5.00 -7.40 -6.00
N PRO A 121 5.48 -6.20 -5.59
CA PRO A 121 5.52 -5.80 -4.18
C PRO A 121 4.16 -5.86 -3.47
N ILE A 122 3.05 -5.60 -4.18
CA ILE A 122 1.69 -5.78 -3.64
C ILE A 122 1.47 -7.23 -3.23
N ASP A 123 1.85 -8.19 -4.07
CA ASP A 123 1.63 -9.62 -3.78
C ASP A 123 2.47 -10.09 -2.59
N CYS A 124 3.66 -9.52 -2.42
CA CYS A 124 4.49 -9.79 -1.24
C CYS A 124 3.90 -9.19 0.04
N CYS A 125 3.29 -7.99 -0.03
CA CYS A 125 2.65 -7.34 1.10
C CYS A 125 1.21 -7.80 1.34
N ARG A 126 0.59 -8.53 0.40
CA ARG A 126 -0.81 -8.96 0.46
C ARG A 126 -1.18 -9.68 1.75
N PRO A 127 -0.42 -10.67 2.27
CA PRO A 127 -0.79 -11.35 3.51
C PRO A 127 -0.87 -10.40 4.71
N ARG A 128 0.08 -9.44 4.80
CA ARG A 128 0.05 -8.39 5.82
C ARG A 128 -1.19 -7.51 5.68
N LEU A 129 -1.45 -7.05 4.46
CA LEU A 129 -2.56 -6.15 4.16
C LEU A 129 -3.90 -6.82 4.47
N THR A 130 -4.09 -8.08 4.07
CA THR A 130 -5.30 -8.85 4.38
C THR A 130 -5.58 -8.92 5.88
N ASN A 131 -4.54 -9.16 6.70
CA ASN A 131 -4.67 -9.17 8.16
C ASN A 131 -5.11 -7.81 8.74
N VAL A 132 -4.76 -6.71 8.08
CA VAL A 132 -5.22 -5.37 8.44
C VAL A 132 -6.65 -5.15 7.97
N LEU A 133 -6.95 -5.40 6.70
CA LEU A 133 -8.28 -5.16 6.10
C LEU A 133 -9.40 -5.92 6.83
N ASN A 134 -9.14 -7.14 7.28
CA ASN A 134 -10.12 -7.97 8.01
C ASN A 134 -10.62 -7.37 9.33
N LYS A 135 -10.05 -6.26 9.80
CA LYS A 135 -10.44 -5.60 11.04
C LYS A 135 -11.45 -4.46 10.81
N TYR A 136 -11.76 -4.15 9.56
CA TYR A 136 -12.56 -2.97 9.20
C TYR A 136 -13.66 -3.33 8.21
N ASP A 137 -14.78 -2.62 8.35
CA ASP A 137 -15.90 -2.67 7.41
C ASP A 137 -15.99 -1.39 6.56
N LYS A 138 -15.20 -0.37 6.90
CA LYS A 138 -15.23 0.94 6.23
C LYS A 138 -13.83 1.38 5.84
N PHE A 139 -13.70 1.79 4.58
CA PHE A 139 -12.41 2.16 4.00
C PHE A 139 -12.47 3.52 3.32
N ILE A 140 -11.35 4.23 3.33
CA ILE A 140 -11.11 5.42 2.50
C ILE A 140 -9.93 5.10 1.59
N ALA A 141 -10.17 5.01 0.29
CA ALA A 141 -9.11 4.78 -0.69
C ALA A 141 -8.39 6.09 -1.04
N LEU A 142 -7.11 6.19 -0.73
CA LEU A 142 -6.28 7.35 -1.04
C LEU A 142 -5.48 7.09 -2.32
N GLY A 143 -6.10 7.34 -3.47
CA GLY A 143 -5.48 7.23 -4.78
C GLY A 143 -5.76 5.92 -5.51
N LYS A 144 -5.24 5.83 -6.75
CA LYS A 144 -5.59 4.79 -7.72
C LYS A 144 -5.24 3.37 -7.26
N THR A 145 -4.06 3.18 -6.67
CA THR A 145 -3.59 1.86 -6.25
C THR A 145 -4.43 1.33 -5.09
N ALA A 146 -4.73 2.17 -4.09
CA ALA A 146 -5.60 1.79 -2.99
C ALA A 146 -7.02 1.46 -3.48
N THR A 147 -7.58 2.29 -4.37
CA THR A 147 -8.89 2.02 -4.97
C THR A 147 -8.92 0.67 -5.68
N ARG A 148 -7.93 0.37 -6.51
CA ARG A 148 -7.84 -0.92 -7.21
C ARG A 148 -7.74 -2.12 -6.27
N VAL A 149 -6.93 -1.98 -5.23
CA VAL A 149 -6.73 -3.06 -4.26
C VAL A 149 -8.00 -3.33 -3.47
N LEU A 150 -8.73 -2.27 -3.08
CA LEU A 150 -9.96 -2.42 -2.28
C LEU A 150 -11.15 -2.90 -3.13
N SER A 151 -11.31 -2.41 -4.36
CA SER A 151 -12.52 -2.65 -5.15
C SER A 151 -12.34 -3.62 -6.33
N GLY A 152 -11.12 -4.05 -6.63
CA GLY A 152 -10.85 -4.83 -7.84
C GLY A 152 -11.01 -4.08 -9.16
N GLN A 153 -11.50 -2.85 -9.12
CA GLN A 153 -11.82 -2.08 -10.32
C GLN A 153 -10.57 -1.46 -10.95
N SER A 154 -10.45 -1.58 -12.26
CA SER A 154 -9.33 -1.02 -13.05
C SER A 154 -9.66 0.29 -13.75
N GLY A 155 -10.83 0.86 -13.51
CA GLY A 155 -11.36 2.05 -14.18
C GLY A 155 -10.61 3.36 -13.90
N SER A 156 -11.05 4.42 -14.55
CA SER A 156 -10.55 5.78 -14.34
C SER A 156 -10.95 6.30 -12.96
N LEU A 157 -9.98 6.86 -12.21
CA LEU A 157 -10.25 7.50 -10.91
C LEU A 157 -11.29 8.65 -11.01
N HIS A 158 -11.41 9.30 -12.16
CA HIS A 158 -12.36 10.41 -12.32
C HIS A 158 -13.82 9.97 -12.13
N GLY A 159 -14.17 8.77 -12.59
CA GLY A 159 -15.51 8.21 -12.39
C GLY A 159 -15.77 7.62 -10.99
N LEU A 160 -14.71 7.42 -10.20
CA LEU A 160 -14.78 6.79 -8.88
C LEU A 160 -14.58 7.78 -7.72
N ARG A 161 -14.31 9.07 -8.03
CA ARG A 161 -14.06 10.07 -6.98
C ARG A 161 -15.35 10.54 -6.32
N GLY A 162 -15.28 10.65 -4.98
CA GLY A 162 -16.31 11.33 -4.17
C GLY A 162 -17.60 10.56 -3.96
N GLY A 163 -17.69 9.31 -4.43
CA GLY A 163 -18.84 8.44 -4.21
C GLY A 163 -18.51 7.25 -3.31
N PRO A 164 -19.48 6.70 -2.60
CA PRO A 164 -19.32 5.44 -1.91
C PRO A 164 -19.15 4.31 -2.94
N MET A 165 -18.26 3.37 -2.64
CA MET A 165 -18.10 2.13 -3.38
C MET A 165 -18.38 0.96 -2.44
N TYR A 166 -19.17 0.02 -2.91
CA TYR A 166 -19.28 -1.26 -2.23
C TYR A 166 -18.10 -2.13 -2.63
N ILE A 167 -17.46 -2.73 -1.64
CA ILE A 167 -16.43 -3.73 -1.86
C ILE A 167 -17.16 -5.07 -1.85
N ASP A 168 -16.98 -5.83 -2.93
CA ASP A 168 -17.47 -7.20 -2.99
C ASP A 168 -16.70 -8.06 -1.98
N ASP A 169 -17.44 -8.72 -1.09
CA ASP A 169 -16.85 -9.59 -0.07
C ASP A 169 -16.04 -10.71 -0.73
N ASP A 170 -16.50 -11.28 -1.83
CA ASP A 170 -15.78 -12.30 -2.59
C ASP A 170 -14.45 -11.77 -3.13
N TRP A 171 -14.39 -10.50 -3.54
CA TRP A 171 -13.13 -9.86 -3.92
C TRP A 171 -12.19 -9.68 -2.73
N LEU A 172 -12.69 -9.19 -1.61
CA LEU A 172 -11.89 -9.03 -0.38
C LEU A 172 -11.37 -10.40 0.10
N TRP A 173 -12.18 -11.46 -0.04
CA TRP A 173 -11.80 -12.82 0.27
C TRP A 173 -10.81 -13.42 -0.74
N SER A 174 -10.86 -13.04 -2.02
CA SER A 174 -9.88 -13.46 -3.03
C SER A 174 -8.46 -12.93 -2.74
N LEU A 175 -8.35 -11.88 -1.91
CA LEU A 175 -7.08 -11.37 -1.41
C LEU A 175 -6.49 -12.26 -0.30
N LYS A 176 -7.26 -13.20 0.28
CA LYS A 176 -6.76 -14.14 1.28
C LYS A 176 -5.86 -15.17 0.58
N PRO A 177 -4.71 -15.51 1.18
CA PRO A 177 -3.96 -16.66 0.70
C PRO A 177 -4.88 -17.88 0.81
N THR A 178 -5.07 -18.56 -0.30
CA THR A 178 -5.64 -19.92 -0.28
C THR A 178 -4.71 -20.76 0.58
N THR A 179 -5.14 -21.04 1.80
CA THR A 179 -4.53 -22.07 2.62
C THR A 179 -4.70 -23.38 1.88
N LYS A 180 -3.64 -23.83 1.22
CA LYS A 180 -3.43 -25.24 0.90
C LYS A 180 -2.67 -25.88 2.03
#